data_76203f3729d19ef69bdfe2fa0beb9438
#
_entry.id   76203f3729d19ef69bdfe2fa0beb9438
#
_cell.length_a   1.000
_cell.length_b   1.000
_cell.length_c   1.000
_cell.angle_alpha   90.00
_cell.angle_beta   90.00
_cell.angle_gamma   90.00
#
_symmetry.space_group_name_H-M   'P 1'
#
loop_
_entity.id
_entity.type
_entity.pdbx_description
1 polymer ?
#
loop_
_entity_poly.entity_id
_entity_poly.type
_entity_poly.pdbx_seq_one_letter_code
_entity_poly.pdbx_strand_id
1 'polypeptide(L)'
;MPVSALAFEPLVDVQARNMGEAQADVAIRGGIFETTGFRAGAVALYDPQTGHYSAEIPAAPAMLSAPTVLTGADNALGGWNANAGTIAYEWRRVRTGGMASAGAGDNRLWRAEAYQGWVSPVGAGGRRLAADVAGAWSDSDGSRTFGESRFRRYNARLQLAGDGGQTDLFYGWQSKFISWPNLYTPYNVIESDDLRTELLVLNHREELGGGDFVAAGAYWRRNVDHYVYNRTGATPGPSNHTTWVRGAGAEGRLTTGTFAWNFSANFIADKLESDTLTWGRFNTRNHTRASLAPETSWALAGARKLTVLAGAVFDDTNRDASAVSPVARLALANAAPGALADELYVSYAASSQVATYTALNSRPSAGLFRGDPDLGREKARNTELGLKGARGNWAWTAAVFHRSERGLVDWIYSTSLPNARVASAVDIDTTGIELVARYTGRRLDLVLGYTGLRKDADYGNASADASFYALNFPEHRLTAAVTVRAGRGWEIRLDNEARRQKPNALRVTGDDAVLSAVEVSYTPPRWSALRLTAAVDNLWDSDFQDVPAVPAARRQWVAGATLAW
;
A
#
# COMPACT_ATOMS: atom_id res chain seq x y z
N MET A 1 -3.67 1.14 -11.58
CA MET A 1 -2.75 1.59 -10.49
C MET A 1 -2.22 0.36 -9.76
N PRO A 2 -0.97 0.36 -9.24
CA PRO A 2 -0.51 -0.72 -8.36
C PRO A 2 -1.41 -0.90 -7.14
N VAL A 3 -1.91 0.17 -6.54
CA VAL A 3 -2.81 0.14 -5.39
C VAL A 3 -4.15 -0.55 -5.70
N SER A 4 -4.66 -0.47 -6.91
CA SER A 4 -5.92 -1.13 -7.30
C SER A 4 -5.82 -2.65 -7.25
N ALA A 5 -4.62 -3.21 -7.38
CA ALA A 5 -4.38 -4.65 -7.24
C ALA A 5 -4.45 -5.15 -5.78
N LEU A 6 -4.54 -4.24 -4.80
CA LEU A 6 -4.69 -4.55 -3.39
C LEU A 6 -6.16 -4.68 -2.95
N ALA A 7 -7.11 -4.30 -3.81
CA ALA A 7 -8.53 -4.49 -3.52
C ALA A 7 -8.80 -5.98 -3.23
N PHE A 8 -9.54 -6.26 -2.16
CA PHE A 8 -9.83 -7.60 -1.65
C PHE A 8 -8.61 -8.43 -1.17
N GLU A 9 -7.40 -7.84 -1.08
CA GLU A 9 -6.25 -8.52 -0.44
C GLU A 9 -6.57 -8.75 1.06
N PRO A 10 -6.45 -9.99 1.58
CA PRO A 10 -6.83 -10.30 2.95
C PRO A 10 -6.16 -9.44 4.03
N LEU A 11 -4.88 -9.10 3.85
CA LEU A 11 -4.08 -8.37 4.85
C LEU A 11 -4.15 -6.85 4.70
N VAL A 12 -4.87 -6.35 3.69
CA VAL A 12 -4.89 -4.92 3.34
C VAL A 12 -6.33 -4.43 3.27
N ASP A 13 -6.65 -3.37 3.99
CA ASP A 13 -7.90 -2.63 3.89
C ASP A 13 -7.68 -1.43 2.96
N VAL A 14 -8.33 -1.46 1.78
CA VAL A 14 -8.28 -0.39 0.78
C VAL A 14 -9.55 0.42 0.89
N GLN A 15 -9.44 1.65 1.35
CA GLN A 15 -10.54 2.59 1.50
C GLN A 15 -10.58 3.52 0.30
N ALA A 16 -11.32 3.13 -0.73
CA ALA A 16 -11.38 3.87 -1.99
C ALA A 16 -12.35 5.06 -1.93
N ARG A 17 -11.91 6.17 -2.54
CA ARG A 17 -12.75 7.32 -2.85
C ARG A 17 -12.98 7.34 -4.34
N ASN A 18 -14.22 7.17 -4.80
CA ASN A 18 -14.56 7.00 -6.21
C ASN A 18 -14.08 5.64 -6.76
N MET A 19 -13.66 5.59 -8.01
CA MET A 19 -13.30 4.37 -8.74
C MET A 19 -11.82 3.98 -8.56
N GLY A 20 -11.44 2.82 -9.06
CA GLY A 20 -10.14 2.19 -8.85
C GLY A 20 -8.90 3.01 -9.23
N GLU A 21 -8.98 3.91 -10.21
CA GLU A 21 -7.90 4.84 -10.55
C GLU A 21 -7.92 6.11 -9.72
N ALA A 22 -8.97 6.36 -8.94
CA ALA A 22 -9.06 7.47 -8.01
C ALA A 22 -8.18 7.25 -6.78
N GLN A 23 -8.31 8.09 -5.78
CA GLN A 23 -7.53 7.94 -4.57
C GLN A 23 -8.05 6.79 -3.70
N ALA A 24 -7.12 6.03 -3.14
CA ALA A 24 -7.41 5.01 -2.15
C ALA A 24 -6.42 5.10 -0.99
N ASP A 25 -6.93 5.06 0.22
CA ASP A 25 -6.14 4.91 1.43
C ASP A 25 -5.88 3.43 1.69
N VAL A 26 -4.65 3.11 2.05
CA VAL A 26 -4.22 1.73 2.28
C VAL A 26 -3.88 1.56 3.75
N ALA A 27 -4.62 0.70 4.44
CA ALA A 27 -4.42 0.40 5.85
C ALA A 27 -4.04 -1.07 6.05
N ILE A 28 -3.14 -1.34 7.00
CA ILE A 28 -2.70 -2.67 7.38
C ILE A 28 -2.97 -2.86 8.86
N ARG A 29 -3.61 -3.99 9.25
CA ARG A 29 -3.87 -4.33 10.66
C ARG A 29 -4.56 -3.21 11.44
N GLY A 30 -5.51 -2.54 10.83
CA GLY A 30 -6.21 -1.40 11.43
C GLY A 30 -5.32 -0.16 11.64
N GLY A 31 -4.13 -0.07 11.07
CA GLY A 31 -3.39 1.17 10.97
C GLY A 31 -4.13 2.19 10.11
N ILE A 32 -3.59 3.39 10.02
CA ILE A 32 -4.06 4.41 9.09
C ILE A 32 -3.16 4.44 7.85
N PHE A 33 -3.59 5.11 6.79
CA PHE A 33 -2.79 5.22 5.56
C PHE A 33 -1.41 5.88 5.81
N GLU A 34 -1.30 6.78 6.79
CA GLU A 34 -0.02 7.41 7.20
C GLU A 34 0.92 6.42 7.91
N THR A 35 0.41 5.30 8.43
CA THR A 35 1.23 4.23 9.04
C THR A 35 1.56 3.09 8.10
N THR A 36 1.17 3.21 6.82
CA THR A 36 1.46 2.22 5.76
C THR A 36 2.56 2.72 4.84
N GLY A 37 3.65 1.98 4.76
CA GLY A 37 4.77 2.26 3.88
C GLY A 37 4.63 1.61 2.50
N PHE A 38 5.39 2.13 1.53
CA PHE A 38 5.51 1.57 0.19
C PHE A 38 6.97 1.48 -0.22
N ARG A 39 7.35 0.41 -0.93
CA ARG A 39 8.69 0.27 -1.48
C ARG A 39 8.68 -0.40 -2.85
N ALA A 40 9.68 -0.11 -3.67
CA ALA A 40 9.93 -0.79 -4.93
C ALA A 40 11.42 -1.16 -5.03
N GLY A 41 11.74 -2.45 -4.98
CA GLY A 41 13.10 -2.93 -4.78
C GLY A 41 13.69 -2.40 -3.48
N ALA A 42 14.92 -1.90 -3.52
CA ALA A 42 15.66 -1.41 -2.35
C ALA A 42 15.28 0.01 -1.89
N VAL A 43 14.34 0.70 -2.56
CA VAL A 43 13.99 2.08 -2.21
C VAL A 43 12.60 2.18 -1.58
N ALA A 44 12.51 2.93 -0.48
CA ALA A 44 11.24 3.30 0.14
C ALA A 44 10.63 4.49 -0.61
N LEU A 45 9.40 4.32 -1.09
CA LEU A 45 8.65 5.39 -1.76
C LEU A 45 7.82 6.14 -0.73
N TYR A 46 7.98 7.44 -0.68
CA TYR A 46 7.40 8.28 0.36
C TYR A 46 6.90 9.61 -0.21
N ASP A 47 5.78 10.10 0.31
CA ASP A 47 5.33 11.47 0.12
C ASP A 47 5.21 12.16 1.47
N PRO A 48 5.93 13.28 1.68
CA PRO A 48 5.98 13.95 2.97
C PRO A 48 4.79 14.89 3.22
N GLN A 49 4.01 15.26 2.18
CA GLN A 49 2.89 16.19 2.33
C GLN A 49 1.78 15.53 3.13
N THR A 50 1.30 14.38 2.64
CA THR A 50 0.25 13.59 3.26
C THR A 50 0.44 12.11 2.89
N GLY A 51 0.13 11.20 3.83
CA GLY A 51 0.22 9.75 3.58
C GLY A 51 -0.65 9.26 2.42
N HIS A 52 -1.70 9.98 2.05
CA HIS A 52 -2.56 9.67 0.90
C HIS A 52 -1.76 9.44 -0.39
N TYR A 53 -0.71 10.22 -0.63
CA TYR A 53 0.04 10.19 -1.88
C TYR A 53 1.20 9.19 -1.88
N SER A 54 1.47 8.52 -0.77
CA SER A 54 2.46 7.43 -0.73
C SER A 54 2.06 6.25 -1.61
N ALA A 55 0.76 5.99 -1.77
CA ALA A 55 0.20 4.98 -2.66
C ALA A 55 0.20 5.37 -4.15
N GLU A 56 0.47 6.65 -4.48
CA GLU A 56 0.51 7.16 -5.85
C GLU A 56 1.85 6.79 -6.54
N ILE A 57 1.98 5.51 -6.86
CA ILE A 57 3.17 4.96 -7.53
C ILE A 57 2.94 4.98 -9.05
N PRO A 58 3.67 5.83 -9.80
CA PRO A 58 3.48 5.99 -11.24
C PRO A 58 4.16 4.86 -12.03
N ALA A 59 3.91 3.61 -11.68
CA ALA A 59 4.47 2.42 -12.33
C ALA A 59 3.36 1.52 -12.86
N ALA A 60 3.57 0.94 -14.04
CA ALA A 60 2.65 -0.05 -14.59
C ALA A 60 2.69 -1.34 -13.77
N PRO A 61 1.53 -1.95 -13.40
CA PRO A 61 1.51 -3.23 -12.71
C PRO A 61 2.29 -4.32 -13.45
N ALA A 62 2.33 -4.27 -14.79
CA ALA A 62 3.11 -5.21 -15.61
C ALA A 62 4.63 -5.16 -15.36
N MET A 63 5.16 -4.04 -14.86
CA MET A 63 6.59 -3.86 -14.56
C MET A 63 6.98 -4.31 -13.14
N LEU A 64 5.99 -4.52 -12.26
CA LEU A 64 6.16 -4.88 -10.86
C LEU A 64 5.75 -6.34 -10.59
N SER A 65 6.32 -6.94 -9.55
CA SER A 65 5.83 -8.22 -9.00
C SER A 65 4.45 -8.06 -8.37
N ALA A 66 3.82 -9.18 -8.00
CA ALA A 66 2.75 -9.12 -7.01
C ALA A 66 3.30 -8.51 -5.71
N PRO A 67 2.52 -7.67 -5.00
CA PRO A 67 2.97 -7.05 -3.77
C PRO A 67 3.14 -8.10 -2.65
N THR A 68 4.11 -7.83 -1.76
CA THR A 68 4.26 -8.52 -0.49
C THR A 68 3.89 -7.56 0.63
N VAL A 69 3.10 -8.03 1.60
CA VAL A 69 2.74 -7.25 2.79
C VAL A 69 3.72 -7.60 3.91
N LEU A 70 4.54 -6.64 4.32
CA LEU A 70 5.46 -6.76 5.44
C LEU A 70 4.78 -6.29 6.73
N THR A 71 4.84 -7.11 7.78
CA THR A 71 4.29 -6.79 9.10
C THR A 71 5.28 -7.19 10.21
N GLY A 72 5.05 -6.79 11.45
CA GLY A 72 5.87 -7.17 12.60
C GLY A 72 7.37 -6.90 12.40
N ALA A 73 8.20 -7.91 12.62
CA ALA A 73 9.66 -7.81 12.50
C ALA A 73 10.12 -7.51 11.06
N ASP A 74 9.47 -8.09 10.06
CA ASP A 74 9.81 -7.87 8.65
C ASP A 74 9.55 -6.40 8.25
N ASN A 75 8.45 -5.79 8.75
CA ASN A 75 8.19 -4.37 8.56
C ASN A 75 9.20 -3.50 9.31
N ALA A 76 9.55 -3.85 10.54
CA ALA A 76 10.51 -3.08 11.31
C ALA A 76 11.88 -3.03 10.63
N LEU A 77 12.33 -4.10 9.98
CA LEU A 77 13.61 -4.18 9.28
C LEU A 77 13.55 -3.53 7.88
N GLY A 78 12.49 -3.77 7.12
CA GLY A 78 12.37 -3.39 5.70
C GLY A 78 11.45 -2.20 5.42
N GLY A 79 10.66 -1.73 6.39
CA GLY A 79 9.74 -0.62 6.23
C GLY A 79 10.40 0.75 6.42
N TRP A 80 9.73 1.78 5.95
CA TRP A 80 10.14 3.18 6.11
C TRP A 80 8.94 4.01 6.55
N ASN A 81 9.07 4.76 7.65
CA ASN A 81 8.04 5.65 8.19
C ASN A 81 6.66 4.97 8.22
N ALA A 82 6.61 3.73 8.73
CA ALA A 82 5.48 2.82 8.63
C ALA A 82 5.36 1.94 9.88
N ASN A 83 4.50 2.33 10.80
CA ASN A 83 4.32 1.62 12.07
C ASN A 83 3.41 0.38 11.95
N ALA A 84 2.52 0.33 10.97
CA ALA A 84 1.55 -0.77 10.81
C ALA A 84 2.02 -1.86 9.84
N GLY A 85 2.62 -1.47 8.72
CA GLY A 85 3.10 -2.39 7.71
C GLY A 85 3.58 -1.70 6.44
N THR A 86 4.16 -2.46 5.53
CA THR A 86 4.70 -1.96 4.25
C THR A 86 4.23 -2.84 3.09
N ILE A 87 3.80 -2.21 2.00
CA ILE A 87 3.54 -2.86 0.72
C ILE A 87 4.83 -2.82 -0.09
N ALA A 88 5.41 -3.99 -0.34
CA ALA A 88 6.69 -4.14 -1.04
C ALA A 88 6.49 -4.72 -2.44
N TYR A 89 7.02 -4.03 -3.44
CA TYR A 89 7.08 -4.49 -4.82
C TYR A 89 8.53 -4.76 -5.22
N GLU A 90 8.72 -5.79 -6.08
CA GLU A 90 9.99 -6.03 -6.76
C GLU A 90 9.85 -5.71 -8.25
N TRP A 91 10.98 -5.35 -8.90
CA TRP A 91 11.02 -5.13 -10.34
C TRP A 91 10.99 -6.46 -11.09
N ARG A 92 9.99 -6.66 -11.94
CA ARG A 92 9.89 -7.88 -12.77
C ARG A 92 10.99 -7.90 -13.83
N ARG A 93 11.48 -9.09 -14.15
CA ARG A 93 12.31 -9.28 -15.34
C ARG A 93 11.48 -9.00 -16.59
N VAL A 94 12.03 -8.15 -17.47
CA VAL A 94 11.43 -7.83 -18.78
C VAL A 94 11.40 -9.10 -19.62
N ARG A 95 10.31 -9.28 -20.37
CA ARG A 95 10.16 -10.33 -21.38
C ARG A 95 9.81 -9.68 -22.71
N THR A 96 10.30 -10.27 -23.82
CA THR A 96 9.87 -9.85 -25.14
C THR A 96 8.40 -10.21 -25.34
N GLY A 97 7.64 -9.25 -25.83
CA GLY A 97 6.21 -9.37 -26.02
C GLY A 97 5.48 -8.13 -25.49
N GLY A 98 4.22 -8.05 -25.78
CA GLY A 98 3.42 -6.90 -25.37
C GLY A 98 1.95 -7.23 -25.16
N MET A 99 1.22 -6.22 -24.74
CA MET A 99 -0.24 -6.26 -24.67
C MET A 99 -0.82 -4.88 -24.95
N ALA A 100 -2.02 -4.88 -25.52
CA ALA A 100 -2.86 -3.70 -25.60
C ALA A 100 -4.26 -4.08 -25.13
N SER A 101 -4.86 -3.27 -24.28
CA SER A 101 -6.22 -3.44 -23.80
C SER A 101 -7.04 -2.17 -23.98
N ALA A 102 -8.32 -2.33 -24.22
CA ALA A 102 -9.29 -1.24 -24.25
C ALA A 102 -10.60 -1.72 -23.63
N GLY A 103 -11.32 -0.82 -22.97
CA GLY A 103 -12.61 -1.11 -22.36
C GLY A 103 -13.46 0.13 -22.22
N ALA A 104 -14.77 -0.09 -22.15
CA ALA A 104 -15.78 0.94 -21.92
C ALA A 104 -16.82 0.43 -20.92
N GLY A 105 -17.50 1.34 -20.24
CA GLY A 105 -18.48 0.98 -19.23
C GLY A 105 -19.46 2.09 -18.90
N ASP A 106 -20.13 1.94 -17.76
CA ASP A 106 -21.07 2.93 -17.24
C ASP A 106 -20.41 4.29 -17.02
N ASN A 107 -21.22 5.32 -16.88
CA ASN A 107 -20.78 6.69 -16.60
C ASN A 107 -19.75 7.21 -17.61
N ARG A 108 -19.92 6.86 -18.89
CA ARG A 108 -18.99 7.16 -19.99
C ARG A 108 -17.55 6.74 -19.70
N LEU A 109 -17.37 5.72 -18.85
CA LEU A 109 -16.05 5.16 -18.60
C LEU A 109 -15.45 4.63 -19.91
N TRP A 110 -14.24 5.05 -20.21
CA TRP A 110 -13.37 4.37 -21.15
C TRP A 110 -11.98 4.23 -20.56
N ARG A 111 -11.28 3.16 -20.92
CA ARG A 111 -9.90 2.91 -20.49
C ARG A 111 -9.11 2.26 -21.60
N ALA A 112 -7.83 2.53 -21.65
CA ALA A 112 -6.88 1.87 -22.53
C ALA A 112 -5.55 1.71 -21.82
N GLU A 113 -4.87 0.60 -22.09
CA GLU A 113 -3.53 0.32 -21.58
C GLU A 113 -2.72 -0.38 -22.67
N ALA A 114 -1.43 -0.05 -22.76
CA ALA A 114 -0.49 -0.74 -23.63
C ALA A 114 0.82 -0.97 -22.87
N TYR A 115 1.45 -2.12 -23.14
CA TYR A 115 2.78 -2.48 -22.64
C TYR A 115 3.55 -3.17 -23.74
N GLN A 116 4.86 -2.88 -23.84
CA GLN A 116 5.77 -3.58 -24.74
C GLN A 116 7.13 -3.76 -24.07
N GLY A 117 7.63 -4.99 -24.07
CA GLY A 117 8.97 -5.35 -23.64
C GLY A 117 9.82 -5.91 -24.77
N TRP A 118 11.12 -5.65 -24.69
CA TRP A 118 12.16 -6.17 -25.59
C TRP A 118 13.33 -6.67 -24.78
N VAL A 119 13.89 -7.82 -25.18
CA VAL A 119 15.07 -8.42 -24.53
C VAL A 119 16.10 -8.73 -25.62
N SER A 120 17.34 -8.26 -25.44
CA SER A 120 18.44 -8.57 -26.34
C SER A 120 18.87 -10.05 -26.27
N PRO A 121 19.58 -10.57 -27.24
CA PRO A 121 20.37 -11.79 -27.08
C PRO A 121 21.30 -11.69 -25.86
N VAL A 122 21.80 -12.84 -25.40
CA VAL A 122 22.77 -12.89 -24.30
C VAL A 122 24.07 -12.23 -24.75
N GLY A 123 24.50 -11.22 -24.01
CA GLY A 123 25.74 -10.50 -24.23
C GLY A 123 26.93 -11.06 -23.42
N ALA A 124 28.00 -10.29 -23.34
CA ALA A 124 29.19 -10.65 -22.58
C ALA A 124 28.84 -10.85 -21.07
N GLY A 125 29.42 -11.87 -20.45
CA GLY A 125 29.21 -12.19 -19.05
C GLY A 125 27.82 -12.76 -18.73
N GLY A 126 27.08 -13.33 -19.71
CA GLY A 126 25.77 -13.96 -19.48
C GLY A 126 24.64 -12.97 -19.26
N ARG A 127 24.85 -11.67 -19.43
CA ARG A 127 23.87 -10.61 -19.18
C ARG A 127 23.07 -10.28 -20.44
N ARG A 128 21.81 -9.84 -20.24
CA ARG A 128 20.91 -9.35 -21.29
C ARG A 128 20.52 -7.92 -20.99
N LEU A 129 20.56 -7.08 -22.00
CA LEU A 129 19.94 -5.77 -21.96
C LEU A 129 18.47 -5.92 -22.35
N ALA A 130 17.60 -5.28 -21.63
CA ALA A 130 16.19 -5.26 -21.91
C ALA A 130 15.62 -3.85 -21.74
N ALA A 131 14.48 -3.59 -22.37
CA ALA A 131 13.74 -2.35 -22.21
C ALA A 131 12.25 -2.66 -22.21
N ASP A 132 11.47 -1.88 -21.49
CA ASP A 132 10.03 -1.91 -21.61
C ASP A 132 9.41 -0.51 -21.46
N VAL A 133 8.24 -0.35 -22.10
CA VAL A 133 7.44 0.86 -22.03
C VAL A 133 5.99 0.50 -21.74
N ALA A 134 5.28 1.39 -21.06
CA ALA A 134 3.85 1.25 -20.81
C ALA A 134 3.14 2.60 -20.86
N GLY A 135 1.87 2.58 -21.26
CA GLY A 135 0.97 3.71 -21.19
C GLY A 135 -0.41 3.26 -20.73
N ALA A 136 -1.10 4.09 -19.95
CA ALA A 136 -2.45 3.84 -19.52
C ALA A 136 -3.26 5.16 -19.50
N TRP A 137 -4.54 5.06 -19.86
CA TRP A 137 -5.50 6.16 -19.90
C TRP A 137 -6.84 5.68 -19.38
N SER A 138 -7.52 6.51 -18.61
CA SER A 138 -8.92 6.31 -18.29
C SER A 138 -9.61 7.66 -18.07
N ASP A 139 -10.91 7.69 -18.38
CA ASP A 139 -11.77 8.86 -18.22
C ASP A 139 -13.17 8.38 -17.87
N SER A 140 -13.85 9.05 -16.94
CA SER A 140 -15.20 8.73 -16.51
C SER A 140 -15.89 9.96 -15.94
N ASP A 141 -17.21 10.06 -16.14
CA ASP A 141 -18.03 11.06 -15.44
C ASP A 141 -18.26 10.71 -13.97
N GLY A 142 -17.90 9.48 -13.56
CA GLY A 142 -18.16 8.96 -12.22
C GLY A 142 -19.61 8.56 -11.98
N SER A 143 -19.84 7.79 -10.96
CA SER A 143 -21.17 7.26 -10.61
C SER A 143 -22.02 8.22 -9.77
N ARG A 144 -21.52 9.42 -9.50
CA ARG A 144 -22.21 10.50 -8.79
C ARG A 144 -22.04 11.83 -9.50
N THR A 145 -22.98 12.76 -9.29
CA THR A 145 -22.87 14.12 -9.81
C THR A 145 -21.57 14.77 -9.35
N PHE A 146 -20.82 15.35 -10.29
CA PHE A 146 -19.47 15.89 -10.09
C PHE A 146 -18.44 14.85 -9.63
N GLY A 147 -18.62 13.58 -10.00
CA GLY A 147 -17.72 12.49 -9.63
C GLY A 147 -16.71 12.12 -10.72
N GLU A 148 -16.42 13.03 -11.63
CA GLU A 148 -15.56 12.75 -12.77
C GLU A 148 -14.13 12.46 -12.36
N SER A 149 -13.48 11.56 -13.14
CA SER A 149 -12.07 11.21 -12.99
C SER A 149 -11.38 11.11 -14.34
N ARG A 150 -10.11 11.51 -14.37
CA ARG A 150 -9.21 11.36 -15.53
C ARG A 150 -7.86 10.85 -15.04
N PHE A 151 -7.30 9.87 -15.73
CA PHE A 151 -6.05 9.25 -15.38
C PHE A 151 -5.18 9.04 -16.63
N ARG A 152 -3.89 9.35 -16.50
CA ARG A 152 -2.87 9.09 -17.52
C ARG A 152 -1.58 8.66 -16.86
N ARG A 153 -0.92 7.65 -17.42
CA ARG A 153 0.39 7.18 -16.95
C ARG A 153 1.25 6.77 -18.13
N TYR A 154 2.55 7.13 -18.06
CA TYR A 154 3.57 6.73 -19.02
C TYR A 154 4.79 6.23 -18.26
N ASN A 155 5.35 5.12 -18.73
CA ASN A 155 6.51 4.50 -18.12
C ASN A 155 7.53 4.09 -19.18
N ALA A 156 8.81 4.19 -18.82
CA ALA A 156 9.92 3.63 -19.56
C ALA A 156 10.93 3.03 -18.59
N ARG A 157 11.49 1.88 -18.94
CA ARG A 157 12.52 1.23 -18.12
C ARG A 157 13.58 0.59 -19.01
N LEU A 158 14.85 0.72 -18.58
CA LEU A 158 15.97 -0.07 -19.05
C LEU A 158 16.35 -1.07 -17.97
N GLN A 159 16.67 -2.30 -18.36
CA GLN A 159 17.06 -3.36 -17.45
C GLN A 159 18.29 -4.08 -17.97
N LEU A 160 19.26 -4.30 -17.08
CA LEU A 160 20.38 -5.21 -17.29
C LEU A 160 20.21 -6.39 -16.33
N ALA A 161 19.99 -7.59 -16.85
CA ALA A 161 19.73 -8.78 -16.03
C ALA A 161 20.63 -9.95 -16.45
N GLY A 162 21.10 -10.71 -15.46
CA GLY A 162 21.86 -11.96 -15.60
C GLY A 162 21.35 -13.01 -14.62
N ASP A 163 22.08 -14.11 -14.44
CA ASP A 163 21.65 -15.22 -13.60
C ASP A 163 21.55 -14.82 -12.12
N GLY A 164 22.50 -14.04 -11.59
CA GLY A 164 22.52 -13.59 -10.20
C GLY A 164 22.01 -12.18 -9.97
N GLY A 165 22.01 -11.30 -10.98
CA GLY A 165 21.78 -9.88 -10.77
C GLY A 165 20.79 -9.23 -11.72
N GLN A 166 20.21 -8.12 -11.25
CA GLN A 166 19.29 -7.27 -12.00
C GLN A 166 19.51 -5.80 -11.64
N THR A 167 19.64 -4.96 -12.67
CA THR A 167 19.70 -3.50 -12.54
C THR A 167 18.58 -2.91 -13.36
N ASP A 168 17.80 -2.01 -12.77
CA ASP A 168 16.69 -1.32 -13.40
C ASP A 168 16.90 0.20 -13.32
N LEU A 169 16.76 0.89 -14.45
CA LEU A 169 16.60 2.33 -14.52
C LEU A 169 15.20 2.63 -15.03
N PHE A 170 14.35 3.13 -14.16
CA PHE A 170 12.93 3.35 -14.41
C PHE A 170 12.58 4.82 -14.35
N TYR A 171 11.74 5.27 -15.28
CA TYR A 171 11.04 6.54 -15.23
C TYR A 171 9.52 6.35 -15.34
N GLY A 172 8.78 7.00 -14.46
CA GLY A 172 7.33 7.03 -14.46
C GLY A 172 6.78 8.45 -14.32
N TRP A 173 5.77 8.74 -15.11
CA TRP A 173 4.96 9.95 -15.03
C TRP A 173 3.48 9.58 -14.94
N GLN A 174 2.74 10.24 -14.06
CA GLN A 174 1.31 10.04 -13.86
C GLN A 174 0.63 11.39 -13.66
N SER A 175 -0.53 11.57 -14.26
CA SER A 175 -1.46 12.66 -13.97
C SER A 175 -2.82 12.10 -13.66
N LYS A 176 -3.47 12.63 -12.64
CA LYS A 176 -4.76 12.20 -12.15
C LYS A 176 -5.58 13.39 -11.70
N PHE A 177 -6.77 13.53 -12.27
CA PHE A 177 -7.80 14.43 -11.79
C PHE A 177 -8.95 13.61 -11.21
N ILE A 178 -9.38 13.95 -10.01
CA ILE A 178 -10.56 13.39 -9.37
C ILE A 178 -11.43 14.51 -8.80
N SER A 179 -12.73 14.36 -8.92
CA SER A 179 -13.72 15.17 -8.22
C SER A 179 -14.71 14.26 -7.53
N TRP A 180 -15.10 14.57 -6.31
CA TRP A 180 -16.03 13.77 -5.56
C TRP A 180 -16.72 14.57 -4.46
N PRO A 181 -18.00 14.28 -4.15
CA PRO A 181 -18.64 14.85 -2.95
C PRO A 181 -17.91 14.40 -1.69
N ASN A 182 -17.55 15.36 -0.84
CA ASN A 182 -16.86 15.07 0.43
C ASN A 182 -15.58 14.23 0.27
N LEU A 183 -14.75 14.53 -0.74
CA LEU A 183 -13.55 13.74 -1.03
C LEU A 183 -12.65 13.59 0.20
N TYR A 184 -12.46 14.67 0.97
CA TYR A 184 -11.63 14.71 2.18
C TYR A 184 -12.36 15.29 3.40
N THR A 185 -13.55 15.86 3.25
CA THR A 185 -14.24 16.57 4.32
C THR A 185 -15.73 16.21 4.40
N PRO A 186 -16.38 16.27 5.57
CA PRO A 186 -17.79 15.89 5.74
C PRO A 186 -18.76 17.07 5.56
N TYR A 187 -18.42 18.10 4.75
CA TYR A 187 -19.14 19.38 4.78
C TYR A 187 -20.09 19.61 3.60
N ASN A 188 -20.48 18.56 2.89
CA ASN A 188 -21.37 18.57 1.75
C ASN A 188 -20.90 19.50 0.61
N VAL A 189 -19.63 19.46 0.33
CA VAL A 189 -18.97 20.19 -0.76
C VAL A 189 -18.50 19.25 -1.85
N ILE A 190 -18.31 19.79 -3.04
CA ILE A 190 -17.68 19.07 -4.14
C ILE A 190 -16.21 19.44 -4.15
N GLU A 191 -15.39 18.49 -3.74
CA GLU A 191 -13.94 18.64 -3.72
C GLU A 191 -13.32 18.09 -4.99
N SER A 192 -12.18 18.61 -5.39
CA SER A 192 -11.39 18.04 -6.49
C SER A 192 -9.91 18.11 -6.19
N ASP A 193 -9.19 17.19 -6.82
CA ASP A 193 -7.76 17.04 -6.68
C ASP A 193 -7.13 16.77 -8.06
N ASP A 194 -6.13 17.56 -8.46
CA ASP A 194 -5.35 17.37 -9.67
C ASP A 194 -3.91 17.06 -9.28
N LEU A 195 -3.56 15.77 -9.39
CA LEU A 195 -2.28 15.23 -8.98
C LEU A 195 -1.38 14.96 -10.18
N ARG A 196 -0.10 15.31 -10.05
CA ARG A 196 0.94 14.91 -11.00
C ARG A 196 2.14 14.35 -10.26
N THR A 197 2.45 13.08 -10.52
CA THR A 197 3.58 12.40 -9.89
C THR A 197 4.62 12.00 -10.93
N GLU A 198 5.87 12.33 -10.67
CA GLU A 198 7.03 11.92 -11.43
C GLU A 198 7.95 11.10 -10.53
N LEU A 199 8.51 10.02 -11.07
CA LEU A 199 9.39 9.11 -10.33
C LEU A 199 10.50 8.60 -11.24
N LEU A 200 11.75 8.81 -10.81
CA LEU A 200 12.94 8.20 -11.40
C LEU A 200 13.56 7.25 -10.37
N VAL A 201 13.82 6.02 -10.74
CA VAL A 201 14.43 5.01 -9.85
C VAL A 201 15.59 4.34 -10.56
N LEU A 202 16.74 4.25 -9.87
CA LEU A 202 17.81 3.30 -10.15
C LEU A 202 17.78 2.24 -9.05
N ASN A 203 17.70 0.97 -9.42
CA ASN A 203 17.71 -0.15 -8.50
C ASN A 203 18.63 -1.25 -8.99
N HIS A 204 19.38 -1.86 -8.08
CA HIS A 204 20.20 -3.03 -8.34
C HIS A 204 19.98 -4.07 -7.25
N ARG A 205 19.90 -5.35 -7.62
CA ARG A 205 19.87 -6.50 -6.71
C ARG A 205 20.78 -7.58 -7.27
N GLU A 206 21.65 -8.15 -6.42
CA GLU A 206 22.55 -9.27 -6.74
C GLU A 206 22.30 -10.40 -5.73
N GLU A 207 21.99 -11.57 -6.24
CA GLU A 207 21.85 -12.82 -5.47
C GLU A 207 23.24 -13.48 -5.36
N LEU A 208 23.68 -13.71 -4.15
CA LEU A 208 25.00 -14.27 -3.86
C LEU A 208 24.97 -15.80 -3.61
N GLY A 209 23.77 -16.40 -3.67
CA GLY A 209 23.54 -17.80 -3.38
C GLY A 209 23.32 -18.10 -1.89
N GLY A 210 22.78 -19.29 -1.57
CA GLY A 210 22.49 -19.68 -0.19
C GLY A 210 21.42 -18.83 0.54
N GLY A 211 20.68 -17.99 -0.20
CA GLY A 211 19.75 -17.03 0.34
C GLY A 211 20.39 -15.68 0.71
N ASP A 212 21.67 -15.49 0.43
CA ASP A 212 22.36 -14.23 0.60
C ASP A 212 22.16 -13.33 -0.62
N PHE A 213 22.01 -12.05 -0.37
CA PHE A 213 21.85 -11.04 -1.41
C PHE A 213 22.31 -9.67 -0.93
N VAL A 214 22.55 -8.78 -1.88
CA VAL A 214 22.68 -7.34 -1.66
C VAL A 214 21.82 -6.60 -2.66
N ALA A 215 21.19 -5.52 -2.21
CA ALA A 215 20.42 -4.64 -3.08
C ALA A 215 20.70 -3.18 -2.72
N ALA A 216 20.69 -2.31 -3.72
CA ALA A 216 20.83 -0.87 -3.52
C ALA A 216 20.00 -0.12 -4.56
N GLY A 217 19.55 1.08 -4.19
CA GLY A 217 18.80 1.92 -5.11
C GLY A 217 18.84 3.38 -4.71
N ALA A 218 18.45 4.21 -5.66
CA ALA A 218 18.23 5.63 -5.45
C ALA A 218 17.03 6.10 -6.25
N TYR A 219 16.34 7.11 -5.77
CA TYR A 219 15.20 7.66 -6.48
C TYR A 219 15.08 9.17 -6.32
N TRP A 220 14.39 9.76 -7.27
CA TRP A 220 13.85 11.10 -7.21
C TRP A 220 12.36 11.06 -7.50
N ARG A 221 11.58 11.74 -6.67
CA ARG A 221 10.13 11.88 -6.83
C ARG A 221 9.75 13.35 -6.74
N ARG A 222 8.82 13.76 -7.59
CA ARG A 222 8.11 15.02 -7.49
C ARG A 222 6.61 14.75 -7.51
N ASN A 223 5.87 15.32 -6.59
CA ASN A 223 4.42 15.31 -6.59
C ASN A 223 3.91 16.74 -6.59
N VAL A 224 2.99 17.05 -7.50
CA VAL A 224 2.26 18.32 -7.57
C VAL A 224 0.81 18.01 -7.28
N ASP A 225 0.25 18.76 -6.34
CA ASP A 225 -1.10 18.63 -5.85
C ASP A 225 -1.80 19.99 -5.98
N HIS A 226 -2.92 20.02 -6.71
CA HIS A 226 -3.82 21.16 -6.80
C HIS A 226 -5.19 20.74 -6.28
N TYR A 227 -5.39 20.94 -4.97
CA TYR A 227 -6.63 20.64 -4.30
C TYR A 227 -7.59 21.83 -4.34
N VAL A 228 -8.88 21.59 -4.57
CA VAL A 228 -9.96 22.60 -4.51
C VAL A 228 -11.04 22.12 -3.55
N TYR A 229 -11.25 22.86 -2.46
CA TYR A 229 -12.19 22.53 -1.41
C TYR A 229 -13.65 22.56 -1.85
N ASN A 230 -14.08 23.59 -2.58
CA ASN A 230 -15.46 23.75 -3.01
C ASN A 230 -15.54 24.17 -4.48
N ARG A 231 -15.35 23.21 -5.36
CA ARG A 231 -15.24 23.41 -6.80
C ARG A 231 -16.45 24.11 -7.42
N THR A 232 -17.63 23.87 -6.88
CA THR A 232 -18.91 24.41 -7.39
C THR A 232 -19.41 25.64 -6.64
N GLY A 233 -18.74 26.03 -5.57
CA GLY A 233 -19.13 27.16 -4.73
C GLY A 233 -18.56 28.49 -5.20
N ALA A 234 -19.07 29.59 -4.62
CA ALA A 234 -18.60 30.95 -4.91
C ALA A 234 -17.16 31.22 -4.42
N THR A 235 -16.68 30.43 -3.45
CA THR A 235 -15.32 30.52 -2.91
C THR A 235 -14.64 29.15 -3.00
N PRO A 236 -14.00 28.82 -4.12
CA PRO A 236 -13.45 27.47 -4.37
C PRO A 236 -12.38 27.04 -3.36
N GLY A 237 -11.58 27.97 -2.82
CA GLY A 237 -10.54 27.68 -1.84
C GLY A 237 -9.45 26.73 -2.37
N PRO A 238 -8.72 27.11 -3.42
CA PRO A 238 -7.64 26.29 -3.95
C PRO A 238 -6.44 26.24 -2.99
N SER A 239 -5.75 25.10 -3.00
CA SER A 239 -4.46 24.92 -2.32
C SER A 239 -3.49 24.25 -3.28
N ASN A 240 -2.27 24.76 -3.35
CA ASN A 240 -1.24 24.26 -4.24
C ASN A 240 -0.04 23.77 -3.42
N HIS A 241 0.35 22.54 -3.69
CA HIS A 241 1.48 21.91 -3.02
C HIS A 241 2.42 21.27 -4.05
N THR A 242 3.70 21.34 -3.78
CA THR A 242 4.69 20.56 -4.51
C THR A 242 5.66 19.95 -3.52
N THR A 243 5.85 18.65 -3.60
CA THR A 243 6.89 17.94 -2.85
C THR A 243 7.98 17.44 -3.77
N TRP A 244 9.21 17.47 -3.28
CA TRP A 244 10.36 16.82 -3.87
C TRP A 244 10.95 15.89 -2.84
N VAL A 245 11.22 14.66 -3.27
CA VAL A 245 11.86 13.64 -2.43
C VAL A 245 13.04 13.05 -3.20
N ARG A 246 14.17 12.94 -2.52
CA ARG A 246 15.35 12.22 -2.98
C ARG A 246 15.69 11.18 -1.94
N GLY A 247 15.79 9.93 -2.36
CA GLY A 247 16.11 8.85 -1.46
C GLY A 247 17.16 7.93 -2.03
N ALA A 248 17.91 7.30 -1.15
CA ALA A 248 18.80 6.20 -1.46
C ALA A 248 18.65 5.12 -0.39
N GLY A 249 18.74 3.86 -0.79
CA GLY A 249 18.65 2.72 0.10
C GLY A 249 19.62 1.61 -0.28
N ALA A 250 20.05 0.86 0.72
CA ALA A 250 20.77 -0.39 0.55
C ALA A 250 20.25 -1.39 1.58
N GLU A 251 20.18 -2.65 1.20
CA GLU A 251 19.79 -3.74 2.08
C GLU A 251 20.46 -5.04 1.68
N GLY A 252 20.50 -5.99 2.57
CA GLY A 252 21.04 -7.29 2.23
C GLY A 252 20.94 -8.28 3.38
N ARG A 253 21.29 -9.51 3.01
CA ARG A 253 21.53 -10.63 3.92
C ARG A 253 22.85 -11.26 3.52
N LEU A 254 23.79 -11.38 4.46
CA LEU A 254 25.10 -11.97 4.26
C LEU A 254 25.38 -12.99 5.35
N THR A 255 25.70 -14.23 4.97
CA THR A 255 26.03 -15.30 5.89
C THR A 255 27.54 -15.35 6.12
N THR A 256 27.96 -15.28 7.38
CA THR A 256 29.36 -15.42 7.82
C THR A 256 29.41 -16.39 9.00
N GLY A 257 29.99 -17.55 8.77
CA GLY A 257 30.02 -18.62 9.77
C GLY A 257 28.62 -19.10 10.12
N THR A 258 28.21 -18.98 11.39
CA THR A 258 26.89 -19.40 11.90
C THR A 258 25.86 -18.28 11.89
N PHE A 259 26.24 -17.06 11.53
CA PHE A 259 25.37 -15.90 11.52
C PHE A 259 25.04 -15.46 10.10
N ALA A 260 23.76 -15.13 9.88
CA ALA A 260 23.31 -14.35 8.74
C ALA A 260 23.01 -12.92 9.22
N TRP A 261 23.63 -11.94 8.60
CA TRP A 261 23.51 -10.53 8.94
C TRP A 261 22.47 -9.90 8.04
N ASN A 262 21.30 -9.59 8.58
CA ASN A 262 20.27 -8.82 7.89
C ASN A 262 20.51 -7.34 8.19
N PHE A 263 20.62 -6.52 7.15
CA PHE A 263 20.91 -5.10 7.29
C PHE A 263 20.13 -4.27 6.28
N SER A 264 19.82 -3.05 6.65
CA SER A 264 19.33 -2.01 5.72
C SER A 264 19.85 -0.64 6.12
N ALA A 265 19.97 0.25 5.16
CA ALA A 265 20.23 1.66 5.37
C ALA A 265 19.46 2.47 4.34
N ASN A 266 18.74 3.50 4.76
CA ASN A 266 17.99 4.39 3.91
C ASN A 266 18.25 5.83 4.32
N PHE A 267 18.37 6.70 3.34
CA PHE A 267 18.44 8.15 3.52
C PHE A 267 17.41 8.80 2.60
N ILE A 268 16.60 9.69 3.15
CA ILE A 268 15.62 10.48 2.39
C ILE A 268 15.78 11.95 2.76
N ALA A 269 15.81 12.80 1.74
CA ALA A 269 15.72 14.25 1.86
C ALA A 269 14.46 14.72 1.16
N ASP A 270 13.62 15.47 1.84
CA ASP A 270 12.37 15.99 1.32
C ASP A 270 12.26 17.52 1.43
N LYS A 271 11.41 18.10 0.57
CA LYS A 271 11.05 19.52 0.56
C LYS A 271 9.58 19.67 0.18
N LEU A 272 8.88 20.57 0.87
CA LEU A 272 7.54 21.05 0.53
C LEU A 272 7.58 22.52 0.10
N GLU A 273 6.89 22.85 -0.99
CA GLU A 273 6.42 24.19 -1.30
C GLU A 273 4.90 24.21 -1.31
N SER A 274 4.29 25.16 -0.60
CA SER A 274 2.85 25.22 -0.41
C SER A 274 2.40 26.65 -0.17
N ASP A 275 1.20 26.99 -0.63
CA ASP A 275 0.54 28.27 -0.34
C ASP A 275 -0.30 28.25 0.95
N THR A 276 -0.65 27.06 1.46
CA THR A 276 -1.52 26.88 2.64
C THR A 276 -0.86 26.14 3.81
N LEU A 277 0.12 25.26 3.55
CA LEU A 277 0.87 24.53 4.58
C LEU A 277 2.12 25.32 5.01
N THR A 278 1.93 26.50 5.60
CA THR A 278 2.99 27.49 5.88
C THR A 278 3.18 27.78 7.37
N TRP A 279 2.43 27.12 8.26
CA TRP A 279 2.42 27.42 9.69
C TRP A 279 3.37 26.53 10.51
N GLY A 280 3.94 25.50 9.90
CA GLY A 280 4.92 24.64 10.53
C GLY A 280 6.28 25.33 10.72
N ARG A 281 7.13 24.68 11.50
CA ARG A 281 8.48 25.17 11.81
C ARG A 281 9.47 25.00 10.68
N PHE A 282 9.20 24.12 9.71
CA PHE A 282 10.08 23.79 8.60
C PHE A 282 9.31 23.21 7.42
N ASN A 283 9.90 23.31 6.25
CA ASN A 283 9.40 22.74 4.98
C ASN A 283 10.43 21.83 4.28
N THR A 284 11.54 21.51 4.96
CA THR A 284 12.57 20.57 4.49
C THR A 284 12.95 19.63 5.61
N ARG A 285 13.28 18.40 5.28
CA ARG A 285 13.68 17.37 6.25
C ARG A 285 14.68 16.41 5.64
N ASN A 286 15.64 15.98 6.44
CA ASN A 286 16.47 14.83 6.18
C ASN A 286 16.12 13.73 7.18
N HIS A 287 16.07 12.50 6.73
CA HIS A 287 15.75 11.36 7.55
C HIS A 287 16.65 10.18 7.18
N THR A 288 17.30 9.60 8.15
CA THR A 288 18.16 8.42 8.03
C THR A 288 17.57 7.29 8.85
N ARG A 289 17.50 6.11 8.26
CA ARG A 289 17.11 4.88 8.94
C ARG A 289 18.13 3.79 8.64
N ALA A 290 18.63 3.10 9.66
CA ALA A 290 19.52 1.97 9.52
C ALA A 290 19.07 0.82 10.40
N SER A 291 19.15 -0.42 9.92
CA SER A 291 18.85 -1.62 10.70
C SER A 291 20.00 -2.62 10.63
N LEU A 292 20.20 -3.35 11.71
CA LEU A 292 21.11 -4.49 11.76
C LEU A 292 20.50 -5.56 12.66
N ALA A 293 20.32 -6.78 12.11
CA ALA A 293 19.73 -7.90 12.83
C ALA A 293 20.45 -9.22 12.46
N PRO A 294 21.43 -9.64 13.24
CA PRO A 294 22.01 -10.97 13.12
C PRO A 294 20.96 -12.05 13.38
N GLU A 295 21.03 -13.10 12.57
CA GLU A 295 20.22 -14.31 12.65
C GLU A 295 21.12 -15.53 12.78
N THR A 296 20.75 -16.48 13.62
CA THR A 296 21.43 -17.78 13.72
C THR A 296 20.41 -18.90 13.86
N SER A 297 20.80 -20.11 13.46
CA SER A 297 19.89 -21.25 13.44
C SER A 297 20.56 -22.53 13.94
N TRP A 298 19.79 -23.36 14.61
CA TRP A 298 20.21 -24.66 15.11
C TRP A 298 19.27 -25.76 14.61
N ALA A 299 19.85 -26.84 14.12
CA ALA A 299 19.10 -28.06 13.84
C ALA A 299 18.70 -28.73 15.15
N LEU A 300 17.44 -29.14 15.27
CA LEU A 300 16.89 -29.89 16.40
C LEU A 300 16.48 -31.29 15.94
N ALA A 301 16.22 -32.18 16.88
CA ALA A 301 15.72 -33.53 16.59
C ALA A 301 14.39 -33.49 15.82
N GLY A 302 14.12 -34.48 14.97
CA GLY A 302 12.85 -34.64 14.24
C GLY A 302 12.64 -33.66 13.08
N ALA A 303 13.69 -33.33 12.33
CA ALA A 303 13.67 -32.41 11.17
C ALA A 303 13.16 -30.98 11.52
N ARG A 304 13.47 -30.53 12.72
CA ARG A 304 13.16 -29.18 13.21
C ARG A 304 14.38 -28.27 13.15
N LYS A 305 14.13 -26.98 12.95
CA LYS A 305 15.17 -25.94 12.95
C LYS A 305 14.68 -24.77 13.79
N LEU A 306 15.44 -24.40 14.80
CA LEU A 306 15.21 -23.19 15.60
C LEU A 306 16.02 -22.05 14.99
N THR A 307 15.38 -20.92 14.72
CA THR A 307 16.03 -19.71 14.22
C THR A 307 15.77 -18.56 15.19
N VAL A 308 16.81 -17.83 15.55
CA VAL A 308 16.76 -16.63 16.38
C VAL A 308 17.32 -15.46 15.60
N LEU A 309 16.56 -14.39 15.51
CA LEU A 309 16.97 -13.10 15.00
C LEU A 309 16.82 -12.07 16.13
N ALA A 310 17.81 -11.23 16.32
CA ALA A 310 17.74 -10.12 17.27
C ALA A 310 18.56 -8.94 16.74
N GLY A 311 18.03 -7.73 16.87
CA GLY A 311 18.71 -6.55 16.34
C GLY A 311 18.01 -5.26 16.73
N ALA A 312 18.36 -4.19 16.04
CA ALA A 312 17.81 -2.88 16.27
C ALA A 312 17.73 -2.06 14.97
N VAL A 313 16.86 -1.10 15.01
CA VAL A 313 16.67 -0.08 13.96
C VAL A 313 16.98 1.28 14.58
N PHE A 314 17.81 2.05 13.92
CA PHE A 314 18.11 3.45 14.25
C PHE A 314 17.37 4.36 13.27
N ASP A 315 16.64 5.33 13.80
CA ASP A 315 15.93 6.37 13.04
C ASP A 315 16.40 7.74 13.51
N ASP A 316 16.85 8.59 12.58
CA ASP A 316 17.28 9.94 12.85
C ASP A 316 16.69 10.91 11.82
N THR A 317 16.30 12.09 12.28
CA THR A 317 15.88 13.20 11.43
C THR A 317 16.39 14.51 12.00
N ASN A 318 16.76 15.45 11.13
CA ASN A 318 17.21 16.77 11.56
C ASN A 318 16.10 17.67 12.15
N ARG A 319 14.88 17.12 12.34
CA ARG A 319 13.69 17.88 12.80
C ARG A 319 13.05 17.33 14.07
N ASP A 320 13.54 16.18 14.54
CA ASP A 320 13.06 15.54 15.77
C ASP A 320 14.20 14.69 16.38
N ALA A 321 14.02 14.23 17.62
CA ALA A 321 14.99 13.37 18.29
C ALA A 321 15.16 12.02 17.56
N SER A 322 16.37 11.47 17.61
CA SER A 322 16.65 10.13 17.12
C SER A 322 15.96 9.06 17.98
N ALA A 323 15.72 7.89 17.40
CA ALA A 323 15.12 6.74 18.06
C ALA A 323 15.88 5.47 17.76
N VAL A 324 15.96 4.56 18.76
CA VAL A 324 16.44 3.19 18.58
C VAL A 324 15.30 2.24 18.90
N SER A 325 15.00 1.36 17.98
CA SER A 325 13.86 0.45 18.02
C SER A 325 14.35 -1.00 17.99
N PRO A 326 14.22 -1.79 19.07
CA PRO A 326 14.63 -3.18 19.10
C PRO A 326 13.71 -4.08 18.27
N VAL A 327 14.29 -5.12 17.67
CA VAL A 327 13.61 -6.17 16.92
C VAL A 327 14.12 -7.54 17.35
N ALA A 328 13.21 -8.49 17.55
CA ALA A 328 13.55 -9.87 17.83
C ALA A 328 12.52 -10.83 17.20
N ARG A 329 12.98 -12.00 16.75
CA ARG A 329 12.12 -13.09 16.27
C ARG A 329 12.71 -14.43 16.69
N LEU A 330 11.86 -15.30 17.18
CA LEU A 330 12.13 -16.71 17.42
C LEU A 330 11.22 -17.52 16.50
N ALA A 331 11.78 -18.36 15.64
CA ALA A 331 11.02 -19.20 14.72
C ALA A 331 11.44 -20.67 14.83
N LEU A 332 10.46 -21.56 14.91
CA LEU A 332 10.62 -23.00 14.88
C LEU A 332 10.06 -23.53 13.55
N ALA A 333 10.95 -23.85 12.62
CA ALA A 333 10.59 -24.56 11.41
C ALA A 333 10.45 -26.08 11.71
N ASN A 334 9.48 -26.73 11.08
CA ASN A 334 9.19 -28.14 11.24
C ASN A 334 8.91 -28.77 9.88
N ALA A 335 9.90 -29.48 9.34
CA ALA A 335 9.80 -30.19 8.06
C ALA A 335 9.26 -31.63 8.20
N ALA A 336 8.74 -32.03 9.38
CA ALA A 336 8.19 -33.38 9.58
C ALA A 336 6.94 -33.59 8.71
N PRO A 337 6.82 -34.74 8.01
CA PRO A 337 5.62 -35.05 7.24
C PRO A 337 4.37 -34.99 8.14
N GLY A 338 3.31 -34.32 7.64
CA GLY A 338 2.04 -34.22 8.37
C GLY A 338 1.99 -33.18 9.49
N ALA A 339 3.05 -32.38 9.72
CA ALA A 339 2.98 -31.27 10.67
C ALA A 339 1.89 -30.26 10.28
N LEU A 340 1.14 -29.74 11.26
CA LEU A 340 0.08 -28.75 11.02
C LEU A 340 0.64 -27.42 10.51
N ALA A 341 1.86 -27.07 10.93
CA ALA A 341 2.56 -25.87 10.51
C ALA A 341 4.00 -26.19 10.12
N ASP A 342 4.49 -25.54 9.06
CA ASP A 342 5.87 -25.63 8.62
C ASP A 342 6.75 -24.65 9.43
N GLU A 343 6.15 -23.60 9.97
CA GLU A 343 6.81 -22.63 10.85
C GLU A 343 5.84 -22.14 11.93
N LEU A 344 6.33 -22.07 13.17
CA LEU A 344 5.71 -21.34 14.28
C LEU A 344 6.70 -20.26 14.71
N TYR A 345 6.24 -19.03 14.92
CA TYR A 345 7.13 -17.95 15.35
C TYR A 345 6.50 -17.02 16.37
N VAL A 346 7.35 -16.39 17.17
CA VAL A 346 7.02 -15.24 17.98
C VAL A 346 7.96 -14.11 17.63
N SER A 347 7.45 -12.88 17.54
CA SER A 347 8.26 -11.70 17.27
C SER A 347 7.88 -10.53 18.14
N TYR A 348 8.87 -9.68 18.40
CA TYR A 348 8.72 -8.36 18.97
C TYR A 348 9.42 -7.35 18.07
N ALA A 349 8.76 -6.26 17.75
CA ALA A 349 9.33 -5.21 16.91
C ALA A 349 8.86 -3.85 17.38
N ALA A 350 9.78 -2.96 17.69
CA ALA A 350 9.50 -1.55 17.85
C ALA A 350 9.74 -0.81 16.51
N SER A 351 9.05 0.28 16.30
CA SER A 351 9.20 1.18 15.16
C SER A 351 8.88 2.61 15.53
N SER A 352 9.29 3.55 14.70
CA SER A 352 8.91 4.95 14.85
C SER A 352 8.70 5.59 13.47
N GLN A 353 7.88 6.64 13.46
CA GLN A 353 7.64 7.45 12.26
C GLN A 353 7.51 8.92 12.64
N VAL A 354 7.57 9.80 11.64
CA VAL A 354 7.38 11.24 11.78
C VAL A 354 6.13 11.68 11.05
N ALA A 355 5.42 12.65 11.61
CA ALA A 355 4.19 13.19 11.06
C ALA A 355 4.40 13.86 9.69
N THR A 356 3.33 13.91 8.90
CA THR A 356 3.28 14.54 7.58
C THR A 356 3.29 16.08 7.69
N TYR A 357 3.63 16.76 6.60
CA TYR A 357 3.56 18.23 6.56
C TYR A 357 2.13 18.75 6.69
N THR A 358 1.12 18.01 6.22
CA THR A 358 -0.28 18.42 6.43
C THR A 358 -0.59 18.52 7.93
N ALA A 359 -0.17 17.55 8.73
CA ALA A 359 -0.39 17.58 10.16
C ALA A 359 0.44 18.66 10.88
N LEU A 360 1.68 18.88 10.44
CA LEU A 360 2.60 19.82 11.10
C LEU A 360 2.42 21.28 10.66
N ASN A 361 2.05 21.52 9.39
CA ASN A 361 2.14 22.84 8.76
C ASN A 361 0.79 23.48 8.44
N SER A 362 -0.34 22.78 8.64
CA SER A 362 -1.66 23.40 8.57
C SER A 362 -1.83 24.42 9.69
N ARG A 363 -2.66 25.44 9.44
CA ARG A 363 -2.88 26.53 10.40
C ARG A 363 -3.55 25.99 11.68
N PRO A 364 -2.95 26.17 12.87
CA PRO A 364 -3.49 25.57 14.11
C PRO A 364 -4.84 26.13 14.57
N SER A 365 -5.06 27.44 14.38
CA SER A 365 -6.16 28.19 15.01
C SER A 365 -7.34 28.46 14.08
N ALA A 366 -7.21 28.21 12.77
CA ALA A 366 -8.25 28.51 11.80
C ALA A 366 -8.13 27.64 10.56
N GLY A 367 -9.19 27.62 9.77
CA GLY A 367 -9.26 26.80 8.56
C GLY A 367 -9.89 25.45 8.81
N LEU A 368 -9.99 24.71 7.72
CA LEU A 368 -10.63 23.42 7.62
C LEU A 368 -9.78 22.30 8.23
N PHE A 369 -8.51 22.27 7.84
CA PHE A 369 -7.48 21.39 8.40
C PHE A 369 -6.66 22.20 9.40
N ARG A 370 -6.65 21.76 10.65
CA ARG A 370 -5.87 22.40 11.72
C ARG A 370 -4.76 21.48 12.15
N GLY A 371 -3.53 21.89 11.90
CA GLY A 371 -2.33 21.15 12.27
C GLY A 371 -1.84 21.51 13.66
N ASP A 372 -0.81 20.78 14.08
CA ASP A 372 -0.05 21.08 15.28
C ASP A 372 1.46 20.96 14.97
N PRO A 373 2.20 22.08 14.98
CA PRO A 373 3.64 22.08 14.70
C PRO A 373 4.49 21.44 15.80
N ASP A 374 3.88 21.08 16.93
CA ASP A 374 4.53 20.47 18.10
C ASP A 374 4.34 18.94 18.16
N LEU A 375 3.65 18.34 17.20
CA LEU A 375 3.55 16.89 17.09
C LEU A 375 4.94 16.26 16.99
N GLY A 376 5.20 15.34 17.92
CA GLY A 376 6.47 14.61 18.00
C GLY A 376 6.45 13.32 17.19
N ARG A 377 7.52 12.54 17.38
CA ARG A 377 7.67 11.22 16.76
C ARG A 377 6.64 10.22 17.31
N GLU A 378 5.93 9.59 16.41
CA GLU A 378 5.04 8.47 16.70
C GLU A 378 5.87 7.21 16.94
N LYS A 379 5.48 6.39 17.92
CA LYS A 379 6.19 5.16 18.29
C LYS A 379 5.22 3.99 18.36
N ALA A 380 5.61 2.84 17.83
CA ALA A 380 4.84 1.61 17.94
C ALA A 380 5.68 0.46 18.49
N ARG A 381 5.01 -0.46 19.19
CA ARG A 381 5.56 -1.75 19.65
C ARG A 381 4.60 -2.84 19.22
N ASN A 382 5.10 -3.78 18.44
CA ASN A 382 4.33 -4.92 17.94
C ASN A 382 4.83 -6.21 18.59
N THR A 383 3.93 -7.02 19.13
CA THR A 383 4.18 -8.39 19.55
C THR A 383 3.28 -9.31 18.74
N GLU A 384 3.83 -10.39 18.23
CA GLU A 384 3.09 -11.28 17.33
C GLU A 384 3.46 -12.75 17.61
N LEU A 385 2.44 -13.61 17.62
CA LEU A 385 2.55 -15.06 17.53
C LEU A 385 1.91 -15.49 16.23
N GLY A 386 2.65 -16.21 15.37
CA GLY A 386 2.13 -16.63 14.09
C GLY A 386 2.57 -18.01 13.68
N LEU A 387 1.87 -18.55 12.72
CA LEU A 387 2.18 -19.83 12.08
C LEU A 387 1.99 -19.75 10.55
N LYS A 388 2.76 -20.58 9.84
CA LYS A 388 2.68 -20.75 8.38
C LYS A 388 2.69 -22.22 8.06
N GLY A 389 1.95 -22.63 7.05
CA GLY A 389 1.96 -24.02 6.60
C GLY A 389 1.54 -24.16 5.14
N ALA A 390 1.97 -25.26 4.51
CA ALA A 390 1.55 -25.63 3.17
C ALA A 390 1.40 -27.15 3.05
N ARG A 391 0.33 -27.62 2.38
CA ARG A 391 0.07 -29.04 2.10
C ARG A 391 -0.63 -29.19 0.76
N GLY A 392 0.03 -29.89 -0.15
CA GLY A 392 -0.51 -30.08 -1.50
C GLY A 392 -0.78 -28.74 -2.16
N ASN A 393 -2.04 -28.47 -2.46
CA ASN A 393 -2.47 -27.23 -3.13
C ASN A 393 -2.87 -26.12 -2.14
N TRP A 394 -2.80 -26.36 -0.84
CA TRP A 394 -3.14 -25.38 0.18
C TRP A 394 -1.91 -24.73 0.79
N ALA A 395 -2.01 -23.44 1.05
CA ALA A 395 -1.10 -22.69 1.93
C ALA A 395 -1.91 -21.83 2.89
N TRP A 396 -1.45 -21.66 4.12
CA TRP A 396 -2.13 -20.86 5.13
C TRP A 396 -1.16 -20.11 6.03
N THR A 397 -1.63 -19.00 6.53
CA THR A 397 -0.97 -18.24 7.60
C THR A 397 -2.01 -17.87 8.64
N ALA A 398 -1.59 -17.83 9.90
CA ALA A 398 -2.38 -17.30 11.00
C ALA A 398 -1.49 -16.49 11.93
N ALA A 399 -1.99 -15.40 12.46
CA ALA A 399 -1.29 -14.57 13.42
C ALA A 399 -2.25 -13.99 14.46
N VAL A 400 -1.79 -13.88 15.69
CA VAL A 400 -2.37 -13.06 16.73
C VAL A 400 -1.34 -12.00 17.09
N PHE A 401 -1.75 -10.74 17.14
CA PHE A 401 -0.82 -9.65 17.40
C PHE A 401 -1.41 -8.62 18.35
N HIS A 402 -0.51 -7.92 19.02
CA HIS A 402 -0.79 -6.74 19.84
C HIS A 402 0.15 -5.63 19.42
N ARG A 403 -0.41 -4.45 19.06
CA ARG A 403 0.33 -3.24 18.71
C ARG A 403 -0.07 -2.12 19.66
N SER A 404 0.94 -1.55 20.32
CA SER A 404 0.79 -0.37 21.18
C SER A 404 1.43 0.82 20.47
N GLU A 405 0.63 1.82 20.14
CA GLU A 405 1.04 3.06 19.47
C GLU A 405 0.97 4.22 20.45
N ARG A 406 1.97 5.08 20.44
CA ARG A 406 2.05 6.28 21.30
C ARG A 406 2.30 7.49 20.44
N GLY A 407 1.44 8.51 20.61
CA GLY A 407 1.49 9.74 19.86
C GLY A 407 1.13 9.58 18.38
N LEU A 408 0.34 8.56 18.00
CA LEU A 408 -0.18 8.42 16.63
C LEU A 408 -0.95 9.68 16.25
N VAL A 409 -0.69 10.24 15.07
CA VAL A 409 -1.43 11.42 14.59
C VAL A 409 -2.74 10.98 13.94
N ASP A 410 -3.85 11.44 14.49
CA ASP A 410 -5.19 11.24 13.93
C ASP A 410 -5.87 12.57 13.63
N TRP A 411 -6.80 12.56 12.69
CA TRP A 411 -7.63 13.68 12.34
C TRP A 411 -9.00 13.53 13.01
N ILE A 412 -9.26 14.36 14.00
CA ILE A 412 -10.50 14.30 14.80
C ILE A 412 -11.50 15.37 14.39
N TYR A 413 -12.75 15.06 14.62
CA TYR A 413 -13.91 15.96 14.53
C TYR A 413 -14.47 16.17 15.92
N SER A 414 -14.91 17.41 16.21
CA SER A 414 -15.64 17.73 17.41
C SER A 414 -16.87 18.57 17.09
N THR A 415 -17.99 18.27 17.75
CA THR A 415 -19.23 19.06 17.66
C THR A 415 -19.05 20.48 18.20
N SER A 416 -18.09 20.69 19.09
CA SER A 416 -17.69 22.05 19.54
C SER A 416 -16.93 22.85 18.47
N LEU A 417 -16.42 22.15 17.42
CA LEU A 417 -15.66 22.73 16.33
C LEU A 417 -16.08 22.12 14.97
N PRO A 418 -17.37 22.28 14.58
CA PRO A 418 -18.00 21.47 13.55
C PRO A 418 -17.41 21.67 12.14
N ASN A 419 -16.69 22.78 11.89
CA ASN A 419 -16.13 23.11 10.58
C ASN A 419 -14.61 22.92 10.52
N ALA A 420 -14.05 22.04 11.34
CA ALA A 420 -12.63 21.75 11.33
C ALA A 420 -12.34 20.27 11.52
N ARG A 421 -11.22 19.84 10.95
CA ARG A 421 -10.53 18.58 11.24
C ARG A 421 -9.21 18.95 11.92
N VAL A 422 -8.97 18.40 13.09
CA VAL A 422 -7.82 18.74 13.92
C VAL A 422 -6.86 17.56 14.00
N ALA A 423 -5.61 17.79 13.64
CA ALA A 423 -4.54 16.81 13.86
C ALA A 423 -4.27 16.71 15.36
N SER A 424 -4.39 15.51 15.91
CA SER A 424 -4.25 15.25 17.35
C SER A 424 -3.45 13.99 17.59
N ALA A 425 -2.55 14.03 18.55
CA ALA A 425 -1.86 12.84 19.01
C ALA A 425 -2.84 11.95 19.80
N VAL A 426 -2.78 10.65 19.55
CA VAL A 426 -3.59 9.64 20.24
C VAL A 426 -2.71 8.45 20.63
N ASP A 427 -2.96 7.88 21.79
CA ASP A 427 -2.39 6.60 22.20
C ASP A 427 -3.39 5.49 21.90
N ILE A 428 -2.96 4.46 21.14
CA ILE A 428 -3.85 3.38 20.72
C ILE A 428 -3.20 2.03 21.00
N ASP A 429 -3.95 1.15 21.66
CA ASP A 429 -3.63 -0.26 21.79
C ASP A 429 -4.55 -1.09 20.86
N THR A 430 -3.95 -1.81 19.91
CA THR A 430 -4.64 -2.65 18.92
C THR A 430 -4.32 -4.11 19.18
N THR A 431 -5.35 -4.94 19.36
CA THR A 431 -5.20 -6.42 19.38
C THR A 431 -5.94 -7.00 18.17
N GLY A 432 -5.31 -7.94 17.48
CA GLY A 432 -5.92 -8.53 16.28
C GLY A 432 -5.57 -9.98 16.05
N ILE A 433 -6.40 -10.60 15.22
CA ILE A 433 -6.19 -11.93 14.65
C ILE A 433 -6.29 -11.84 13.13
N GLU A 434 -5.39 -12.53 12.43
CA GLU A 434 -5.40 -12.66 10.98
C GLU A 434 -5.30 -14.13 10.59
N LEU A 435 -6.13 -14.53 9.63
CA LEU A 435 -6.13 -15.86 9.04
C LEU A 435 -6.18 -15.71 7.52
N VAL A 436 -5.27 -16.36 6.81
CA VAL A 436 -5.30 -16.44 5.34
C VAL A 436 -5.13 -17.88 4.92
N ALA A 437 -5.99 -18.36 4.02
CA ALA A 437 -5.88 -19.66 3.38
C ALA A 437 -5.93 -19.50 1.86
N ARG A 438 -5.01 -20.15 1.15
CA ARG A 438 -4.93 -20.14 -0.31
C ARG A 438 -4.95 -21.56 -0.84
N TYR A 439 -5.81 -21.80 -1.81
CA TYR A 439 -5.84 -23.03 -2.59
C TYR A 439 -5.52 -22.70 -4.04
N THR A 440 -4.54 -23.39 -4.63
CA THR A 440 -4.16 -23.22 -6.02
C THR A 440 -4.31 -24.53 -6.76
N GLY A 441 -5.28 -24.61 -7.66
CA GLY A 441 -5.57 -25.80 -8.41
C GLY A 441 -5.69 -25.54 -9.92
N ARG A 442 -5.76 -26.60 -10.71
CA ARG A 442 -5.83 -26.47 -12.17
C ARG A 442 -7.10 -25.75 -12.66
N ARG A 443 -8.23 -25.94 -11.99
CA ARG A 443 -9.53 -25.37 -12.36
C ARG A 443 -10.08 -24.34 -11.39
N LEU A 444 -9.54 -24.31 -10.18
CA LEU A 444 -10.02 -23.47 -9.09
C LEU A 444 -8.83 -22.88 -8.35
N ASP A 445 -8.82 -21.57 -8.18
CA ASP A 445 -8.02 -20.89 -7.17
C ASP A 445 -8.98 -20.24 -6.15
N LEU A 446 -8.62 -20.33 -4.87
CA LEU A 446 -9.38 -19.76 -3.77
C LEU A 446 -8.43 -19.03 -2.83
N VAL A 447 -8.80 -17.82 -2.43
CA VAL A 447 -8.14 -17.08 -1.36
C VAL A 447 -9.20 -16.67 -0.34
N LEU A 448 -9.02 -17.10 0.90
CA LEU A 448 -9.87 -16.73 2.03
C LEU A 448 -9.05 -15.93 3.03
N GLY A 449 -9.61 -14.89 3.55
CA GLY A 449 -9.00 -14.08 4.59
C GLY A 449 -10.00 -13.70 5.67
N TYR A 450 -9.55 -13.68 6.91
CA TYR A 450 -10.29 -13.12 8.03
C TYR A 450 -9.37 -12.25 8.88
N THR A 451 -9.84 -11.07 9.22
CA THR A 451 -9.19 -10.15 10.16
C THR A 451 -10.21 -9.73 11.22
N GLY A 452 -9.86 -9.93 12.49
CA GLY A 452 -10.62 -9.43 13.63
C GLY A 452 -9.75 -8.45 14.42
N LEU A 453 -10.28 -7.26 14.74
CA LEU A 453 -9.55 -6.18 15.38
C LEU A 453 -10.33 -5.60 16.57
N ARG A 454 -9.60 -5.26 17.62
CA ARG A 454 -10.09 -4.45 18.74
C ARG A 454 -9.08 -3.35 19.02
N LYS A 455 -9.57 -2.12 19.15
CA LYS A 455 -8.75 -0.96 19.52
C LYS A 455 -9.30 -0.31 20.79
N ASP A 456 -8.34 0.14 21.61
CA ASP A 456 -8.57 1.00 22.76
C ASP A 456 -7.74 2.27 22.55
N ALA A 457 -8.37 3.45 22.63
CA ALA A 457 -7.78 4.72 22.23
C ALA A 457 -7.93 5.75 23.35
N ASP A 458 -6.84 6.45 23.64
CA ASP A 458 -6.79 7.56 24.59
C ASP A 458 -6.34 8.85 23.88
N TYR A 459 -7.27 9.78 23.71
CA TYR A 459 -7.03 11.11 23.13
C TYR A 459 -6.60 12.16 24.16
N GLY A 460 -6.36 11.74 25.41
CA GLY A 460 -6.00 12.64 26.49
C GLY A 460 -7.07 13.72 26.72
N ASN A 461 -6.67 14.98 26.58
CA ASN A 461 -7.58 16.12 26.77
C ASN A 461 -8.30 16.58 25.49
N ALA A 462 -8.04 15.95 24.34
CA ALA A 462 -8.69 16.34 23.08
C ALA A 462 -10.15 15.89 23.05
N SER A 463 -11.07 16.81 22.67
CA SER A 463 -12.47 16.47 22.46
C SER A 463 -12.66 15.84 21.08
N ALA A 464 -12.77 14.52 21.02
CA ALA A 464 -12.96 13.74 19.82
C ALA A 464 -14.33 13.08 19.81
N ASP A 465 -15.28 13.65 19.06
CA ASP A 465 -16.59 13.06 18.84
C ASP A 465 -16.59 12.04 17.70
N ALA A 466 -15.65 12.17 16.76
CA ALA A 466 -15.35 11.20 15.72
C ALA A 466 -13.86 11.25 15.30
N SER A 467 -13.36 10.09 14.90
CA SER A 467 -12.05 9.92 14.25
C SER A 467 -12.27 9.66 12.76
N PHE A 468 -11.50 10.33 11.90
CA PHE A 468 -11.61 10.09 10.47
C PHE A 468 -10.86 8.81 10.05
N TYR A 469 -9.77 8.47 10.73
CA TYR A 469 -8.89 7.38 10.31
C TYR A 469 -8.54 6.39 11.41
N ALA A 470 -8.05 6.84 12.56
CA ALA A 470 -7.51 5.93 13.57
C ALA A 470 -8.56 4.97 14.15
N LEU A 471 -9.81 5.42 14.29
CA LEU A 471 -10.93 4.58 14.71
C LEU A 471 -11.87 4.20 13.54
N ASN A 472 -11.50 4.48 12.28
CA ASN A 472 -12.20 3.99 11.11
C ASN A 472 -11.56 2.68 10.62
N PHE A 473 -11.88 1.57 11.26
CA PHE A 473 -11.31 0.25 10.94
C PHE A 473 -12.39 -0.84 11.01
N PRO A 474 -12.26 -1.94 10.25
CA PRO A 474 -13.15 -3.09 10.40
C PRO A 474 -12.84 -3.84 11.70
N GLU A 475 -13.85 -3.97 12.59
CA GLU A 475 -13.79 -4.86 13.75
C GLU A 475 -13.76 -6.33 13.31
N HIS A 476 -14.47 -6.62 12.22
CA HIS A 476 -14.44 -7.91 11.52
C HIS A 476 -14.42 -7.70 10.02
N ARG A 477 -13.51 -8.38 9.33
CA ARG A 477 -13.41 -8.37 7.88
C ARG A 477 -13.16 -9.78 7.37
N LEU A 478 -14.04 -10.26 6.48
CA LEU A 478 -13.92 -11.53 5.78
C LEU A 478 -13.74 -11.24 4.29
N THR A 479 -12.72 -11.79 3.66
CA THR A 479 -12.51 -11.72 2.21
C THR A 479 -12.53 -13.10 1.60
N ALA A 480 -13.09 -13.22 0.37
CA ALA A 480 -13.11 -14.46 -0.38
C ALA A 480 -12.96 -14.16 -1.87
N ALA A 481 -11.84 -14.56 -2.45
CA ALA A 481 -11.58 -14.47 -3.89
C ALA A 481 -11.60 -15.87 -4.49
N VAL A 482 -12.41 -16.07 -5.53
CA VAL A 482 -12.59 -17.33 -6.23
C VAL A 482 -12.34 -17.14 -7.70
N THR A 483 -11.42 -17.91 -8.30
CA THR A 483 -11.21 -17.95 -9.74
C THR A 483 -11.50 -19.35 -10.26
N VAL A 484 -12.47 -19.48 -11.16
CA VAL A 484 -12.88 -20.74 -11.78
C VAL A 484 -12.52 -20.74 -13.26
N ARG A 485 -11.69 -21.69 -13.69
CA ARG A 485 -11.38 -21.96 -15.10
C ARG A 485 -12.33 -23.01 -15.63
N ALA A 486 -13.46 -22.56 -16.22
CA ALA A 486 -14.56 -23.42 -16.65
C ALA A 486 -14.27 -24.24 -17.93
N GLY A 487 -13.08 -24.10 -18.51
CA GLY A 487 -12.67 -24.76 -19.75
C GLY A 487 -13.11 -24.00 -21.01
N ARG A 488 -12.63 -24.46 -22.18
CA ARG A 488 -12.90 -23.82 -23.48
C ARG A 488 -12.58 -22.31 -23.52
N GLY A 489 -11.64 -21.85 -22.67
CA GLY A 489 -11.21 -20.45 -22.61
C GLY A 489 -12.03 -19.55 -21.67
N TRP A 490 -13.02 -20.06 -20.96
CA TRP A 490 -13.80 -19.32 -19.97
C TRP A 490 -13.13 -19.31 -18.61
N GLU A 491 -13.06 -18.14 -18.00
CA GLU A 491 -12.64 -17.92 -16.62
C GLU A 491 -13.61 -16.95 -15.93
N ILE A 492 -13.98 -17.28 -14.70
CA ILE A 492 -14.86 -16.46 -13.85
C ILE A 492 -14.10 -16.16 -12.57
N ARG A 493 -13.98 -14.88 -12.23
CA ARG A 493 -13.44 -14.40 -10.96
C ARG A 493 -14.54 -13.71 -10.16
N LEU A 494 -14.61 -14.05 -8.88
CA LEU A 494 -15.51 -13.46 -7.92
C LEU A 494 -14.68 -13.03 -6.71
N ASP A 495 -14.68 -11.76 -6.41
CA ASP A 495 -14.06 -11.18 -5.23
C ASP A 495 -15.16 -10.68 -4.28
N ASN A 496 -15.09 -11.07 -3.02
CA ASN A 496 -16.08 -10.70 -2.01
C ASN A 496 -15.39 -10.20 -0.75
N GLU A 497 -16.06 -9.26 -0.10
CA GLU A 497 -15.73 -8.79 1.22
C GLU A 497 -17.01 -8.62 2.03
N ALA A 498 -17.02 -9.15 3.26
CA ALA A 498 -18.01 -8.83 4.27
C ALA A 498 -17.29 -8.17 5.45
N ARG A 499 -17.79 -7.02 5.90
CA ARG A 499 -17.18 -6.26 6.99
C ARG A 499 -18.20 -5.76 7.98
N ARG A 500 -17.77 -5.69 9.25
CA ARG A 500 -18.34 -4.87 10.29
C ARG A 500 -17.33 -3.84 10.70
N GLN A 501 -17.64 -2.58 10.43
CA GLN A 501 -16.78 -1.46 10.75
C GLN A 501 -17.07 -0.95 12.17
N LYS A 502 -16.06 -0.38 12.83
CA LYS A 502 -16.26 0.38 14.06
C LYS A 502 -17.29 1.48 13.83
N PRO A 503 -18.32 1.61 14.68
CA PRO A 503 -19.28 2.70 14.57
C PRO A 503 -18.62 4.07 14.54
N ASN A 504 -19.07 4.94 13.62
CA ASN A 504 -18.56 6.29 13.47
C ASN A 504 -19.72 7.26 13.27
N ALA A 505 -19.77 8.34 14.05
CA ALA A 505 -20.86 9.33 14.02
C ALA A 505 -21.03 10.04 12.65
N LEU A 506 -19.97 10.06 11.83
CA LEU A 506 -19.99 10.65 10.49
C LEU A 506 -20.38 9.64 9.38
N ARG A 507 -20.50 8.34 9.69
CA ARG A 507 -20.97 7.33 8.73
C ARG A 507 -22.47 7.20 8.83
N VAL A 508 -23.19 7.57 7.77
CA VAL A 508 -24.65 7.60 7.76
C VAL A 508 -25.32 6.38 7.10
N THR A 509 -24.53 5.48 6.53
CA THR A 509 -25.00 4.31 5.75
C THR A 509 -24.96 2.99 6.53
N GLY A 510 -24.71 3.06 7.85
CA GLY A 510 -24.50 1.87 8.70
C GLY A 510 -23.06 1.37 8.69
N ASP A 511 -22.79 0.42 9.58
CA ASP A 511 -21.43 -0.06 9.84
C ASP A 511 -21.17 -1.48 9.30
N ASP A 512 -22.16 -2.16 8.74
CA ASP A 512 -22.05 -3.47 8.10
C ASP A 512 -22.12 -3.33 6.58
N ALA A 513 -21.27 -4.07 5.85
CA ALA A 513 -21.28 -4.08 4.40
C ALA A 513 -20.93 -5.46 3.82
N VAL A 514 -21.50 -5.74 2.64
CA VAL A 514 -21.03 -6.79 1.73
C VAL A 514 -20.70 -6.13 0.40
N LEU A 515 -19.47 -6.28 -0.04
CA LEU A 515 -18.94 -5.76 -1.28
C LEU A 515 -18.53 -6.92 -2.17
N SER A 516 -18.88 -6.89 -3.45
CA SER A 516 -18.51 -7.95 -4.38
C SER A 516 -18.18 -7.38 -5.74
N ALA A 517 -17.17 -7.97 -6.38
CA ALA A 517 -16.82 -7.73 -7.78
C ALA A 517 -16.81 -9.05 -8.55
N VAL A 518 -17.27 -9.03 -9.80
CA VAL A 518 -17.28 -10.20 -10.67
C VAL A 518 -16.63 -9.85 -12.00
N GLU A 519 -15.72 -10.69 -12.45
CA GLU A 519 -15.18 -10.65 -13.82
C GLU A 519 -15.43 -11.97 -14.52
N VAL A 520 -15.97 -11.92 -15.73
CA VAL A 520 -16.05 -13.03 -16.66
C VAL A 520 -15.14 -12.73 -17.83
N SER A 521 -14.23 -13.65 -18.13
CA SER A 521 -13.34 -13.51 -19.26
C SER A 521 -13.40 -14.72 -20.19
N TYR A 522 -13.17 -14.48 -21.48
CA TYR A 522 -13.17 -15.47 -22.53
C TYR A 522 -11.96 -15.30 -23.44
N THR A 523 -11.14 -16.33 -23.52
CA THR A 523 -10.01 -16.45 -24.45
C THR A 523 -10.38 -17.45 -25.55
N PRO A 524 -10.71 -17.00 -26.78
CA PRO A 524 -11.10 -17.93 -27.85
C PRO A 524 -9.97 -18.93 -28.14
N PRO A 525 -10.24 -20.25 -28.19
CA PRO A 525 -9.18 -21.26 -28.39
C PRO A 525 -8.41 -21.11 -29.70
N ARG A 526 -9.01 -20.50 -30.73
CA ARG A 526 -8.37 -20.22 -32.04
C ARG A 526 -7.58 -18.93 -32.04
N TRP A 527 -7.81 -18.02 -31.11
CA TRP A 527 -7.18 -16.71 -30.96
C TRP A 527 -6.71 -16.51 -29.54
N SER A 528 -5.78 -17.36 -29.09
CA SER A 528 -5.28 -17.33 -27.72
C SER A 528 -4.62 -16.01 -27.30
N ALA A 529 -4.26 -15.18 -28.27
CA ALA A 529 -3.77 -13.81 -28.04
C ALA A 529 -4.88 -12.83 -27.61
N LEU A 530 -6.16 -13.14 -27.90
CA LEU A 530 -7.29 -12.25 -27.57
C LEU A 530 -7.98 -12.73 -26.29
N ARG A 531 -8.18 -11.84 -25.33
CA ARG A 531 -9.03 -12.03 -24.14
C ARG A 531 -10.14 -10.97 -24.14
N LEU A 532 -11.36 -11.40 -24.08
CA LEU A 532 -12.54 -10.55 -23.87
C LEU A 532 -12.90 -10.59 -22.39
N THR A 533 -13.30 -9.45 -21.82
CA THR A 533 -13.69 -9.34 -20.41
C THR A 533 -14.98 -8.57 -20.25
N ALA A 534 -15.79 -8.99 -19.28
CA ALA A 534 -16.93 -8.23 -18.76
C ALA A 534 -16.84 -8.27 -17.23
N ALA A 535 -16.90 -7.13 -16.58
CA ALA A 535 -16.79 -7.04 -15.14
C ALA A 535 -17.85 -6.13 -14.55
N VAL A 536 -18.17 -6.35 -13.30
CA VAL A 536 -19.00 -5.48 -12.48
C VAL A 536 -18.34 -5.28 -11.14
N ASP A 537 -18.15 -4.01 -10.78
CA ASP A 537 -17.72 -3.60 -9.45
C ASP A 537 -18.93 -3.17 -8.62
N ASN A 538 -18.85 -3.36 -7.30
CA ASN A 538 -19.95 -3.10 -6.37
C ASN A 538 -21.26 -3.76 -6.84
N LEU A 539 -21.23 -5.08 -7.02
CA LEU A 539 -22.33 -5.89 -7.59
C LEU A 539 -23.70 -5.63 -6.91
N TRP A 540 -23.69 -5.41 -5.60
CA TRP A 540 -24.88 -5.20 -4.77
C TRP A 540 -25.37 -3.77 -4.75
N ASP A 541 -24.65 -2.84 -5.43
CA ASP A 541 -24.90 -1.40 -5.40
C ASP A 541 -24.90 -0.84 -3.95
N SER A 542 -23.98 -1.36 -3.13
CA SER A 542 -23.80 -0.91 -1.76
C SER A 542 -23.43 0.56 -1.71
N ASP A 543 -24.02 1.30 -0.79
CA ASP A 543 -23.69 2.71 -0.51
C ASP A 543 -22.80 2.88 0.72
N PHE A 544 -22.17 1.79 1.18
CA PHE A 544 -21.30 1.78 2.35
C PHE A 544 -20.16 2.78 2.21
N GLN A 545 -19.97 3.60 3.23
CA GLN A 545 -18.93 4.63 3.29
C GLN A 545 -17.64 4.04 3.88
N ASP A 546 -16.68 3.64 3.04
CA ASP A 546 -15.35 3.18 3.49
C ASP A 546 -14.65 4.25 4.33
N VAL A 547 -14.74 5.50 3.90
CA VAL A 547 -14.31 6.68 4.65
C VAL A 547 -15.56 7.38 5.19
N PRO A 548 -15.62 7.72 6.50
CA PRO A 548 -16.78 8.39 7.07
C PRO A 548 -17.18 9.66 6.33
N ALA A 549 -18.46 9.82 6.06
CA ALA A 549 -19.08 10.92 5.29
C ALA A 549 -18.76 10.96 3.78
N VAL A 550 -17.88 10.13 3.26
CA VAL A 550 -17.57 10.06 1.83
C VAL A 550 -18.55 9.12 1.13
N PRO A 551 -19.40 9.58 0.20
CA PRO A 551 -20.35 8.70 -0.49
C PRO A 551 -19.62 7.62 -1.30
N ALA A 552 -20.10 6.38 -1.23
CA ALA A 552 -19.56 5.27 -2.00
C ALA A 552 -19.80 5.45 -3.51
N ALA A 553 -18.90 4.90 -4.32
CA ALA A 553 -19.16 4.70 -5.74
C ALA A 553 -20.30 3.69 -5.93
N ARG A 554 -21.19 3.96 -6.90
CA ARG A 554 -22.30 3.05 -7.25
C ARG A 554 -21.78 1.87 -8.07
N ARG A 555 -22.64 0.86 -8.27
CA ARG A 555 -22.33 -0.27 -9.17
C ARG A 555 -21.87 0.21 -10.53
N GLN A 556 -20.84 -0.44 -11.09
CA GLN A 556 -20.29 -0.11 -12.39
C GLN A 556 -20.03 -1.36 -13.23
N TRP A 557 -20.45 -1.30 -14.49
CA TRP A 557 -20.18 -2.32 -15.49
C TRP A 557 -19.07 -1.85 -16.42
N VAL A 558 -18.20 -2.78 -16.79
CA VAL A 558 -17.17 -2.53 -17.80
C VAL A 558 -17.00 -3.75 -18.69
N ALA A 559 -16.88 -3.54 -19.98
CA ALA A 559 -16.50 -4.56 -20.95
C ALA A 559 -15.23 -4.13 -21.68
N GLY A 560 -14.40 -5.10 -22.05
CA GLY A 560 -13.12 -4.81 -22.68
C GLY A 560 -12.53 -5.98 -23.44
N ALA A 561 -11.45 -5.68 -24.14
CA ALA A 561 -10.65 -6.66 -24.86
C ALA A 561 -9.17 -6.40 -24.61
N THR A 562 -8.39 -7.46 -24.51
CA THR A 562 -6.93 -7.44 -24.40
C THR A 562 -6.35 -8.31 -25.51
N LEU A 563 -5.40 -7.75 -26.26
CA LEU A 563 -4.59 -8.47 -27.25
C LEU A 563 -3.16 -8.58 -26.70
N ALA A 564 -2.59 -9.80 -26.69
CA ALA A 564 -1.21 -10.05 -26.27
C ALA A 564 -0.41 -10.67 -27.45
N TRP A 565 0.91 -10.39 -27.53
CA TRP A 565 1.81 -10.93 -28.57
C TRP A 565 3.21 -11.20 -28.05
#